data_3db5ee90f6d55cb179252471586413df
#
_entry.id   3db5ee90f6d55cb179252471586413df
#
_cell.length_a   1.000
_cell.length_b   1.000
_cell.length_c   1.000
_cell.angle_alpha   90.00
_cell.angle_beta   90.00
_cell.angle_gamma   90.00
#
_symmetry.space_group_name_H-M   'P 1'
#
loop_
_entity.id
_entity.type
_entity.pdbx_description
1 polymer ?
#
loop_
_entity_poly.entity_id
_entity_poly.type
_entity_poly.pdbx_seq_one_letter_code
_entity_poly.pdbx_strand_id
1 'polypeptide(L)'
;MFNKLAYSAVALTVSLGTVMSCQAEAMGKDYASAFNQVKQINAGDLNVGYVDIGPKEGQPVILLHGWPYDIHSYAEVAPALAAKGYRVIVPSLRGYGTTRFISDKTPRNGQPSAMAKDIVNLMDALNIKQAVFAGYDWGARTADIVAALWPERVKSLVSVSGYLISSQAIGKQPLPPKAEVQWWYQFYFATPRGAEGYAKNTHDFARLIWSQASPDWKFSDATFNASAKSLDNPDHVAVTLSNYRWRLGLEKGEPKYDAYEQKLATLPNITVPTITIEGGNNGAPHPAPAAYAGKFTGKYEHRTFGATVDNNQPQAYLQDYVI
;
A
#
# COMPACT_ATOMS: atom_id res chain seq x y z
N MET A 1 -36.46 -48.95 -40.40
CA MET A 1 -35.34 -49.24 -39.43
C MET A 1 -34.25 -48.24 -39.66
N PHE A 2 -33.62 -47.74 -38.63
CA PHE A 2 -32.65 -46.61 -38.55
C PHE A 2 -33.24 -45.21 -38.60
N ASN A 3 -33.37 -44.56 -37.47
CA ASN A 3 -32.48 -43.54 -36.88
C ASN A 3 -33.17 -42.82 -35.74
N LYS A 4 -32.81 -43.05 -34.54
CA LYS A 4 -33.02 -42.18 -33.41
C LYS A 4 -31.85 -42.39 -32.45
N LEU A 5 -30.83 -41.58 -32.56
CA LEU A 5 -29.78 -41.40 -31.52
C LEU A 5 -28.76 -40.38 -32.04
N ALA A 6 -29.03 -39.08 -31.83
CA ALA A 6 -28.04 -38.01 -31.88
C ALA A 6 -28.65 -36.64 -31.56
N TYR A 7 -29.19 -36.44 -30.35
CA TYR A 7 -29.49 -35.11 -29.81
C TYR A 7 -29.50 -35.19 -28.27
N SER A 8 -28.37 -35.33 -27.65
CA SER A 8 -28.29 -35.21 -26.18
C SER A 8 -26.91 -34.76 -25.64
N ALA A 9 -25.99 -34.29 -26.50
CA ALA A 9 -24.63 -33.92 -26.05
C ALA A 9 -24.31 -32.40 -26.07
N VAL A 10 -25.21 -31.54 -26.58
CA VAL A 10 -24.90 -30.10 -26.73
C VAL A 10 -25.49 -29.23 -25.60
N ALA A 11 -26.44 -29.75 -24.81
CA ALA A 11 -27.10 -28.93 -23.77
C ALA A 11 -26.34 -28.86 -22.43
N LEU A 12 -25.31 -29.69 -22.21
CA LEU A 12 -24.63 -29.75 -20.91
C LEU A 12 -23.41 -28.81 -20.81
N THR A 13 -22.83 -28.38 -21.94
CA THR A 13 -21.63 -27.52 -21.94
C THR A 13 -21.95 -26.03 -21.82
N VAL A 14 -23.15 -25.60 -22.21
CA VAL A 14 -23.57 -24.18 -22.12
C VAL A 14 -24.00 -23.80 -20.69
N SER A 15 -24.50 -24.73 -19.90
CA SER A 15 -24.92 -24.42 -18.52
C SER A 15 -23.79 -24.33 -17.51
N LEU A 16 -22.67 -25.05 -17.70
CA LEU A 16 -21.50 -24.92 -16.81
C LEU A 16 -20.72 -23.62 -17.03
N GLY A 17 -20.60 -23.17 -18.27
CA GLY A 17 -19.90 -21.90 -18.59
C GLY A 17 -20.63 -20.66 -18.04
N THR A 18 -21.97 -20.65 -18.12
CA THR A 18 -22.79 -19.55 -17.61
C THR A 18 -22.92 -19.54 -16.08
N VAL A 19 -22.87 -20.68 -15.44
CA VAL A 19 -22.90 -20.77 -13.97
C VAL A 19 -21.55 -20.34 -13.39
N MET A 20 -20.43 -20.69 -14.01
CA MET A 20 -19.09 -20.26 -13.57
C MET A 20 -18.86 -18.74 -13.78
N SER A 21 -19.34 -18.17 -14.89
CA SER A 21 -19.21 -16.72 -15.12
C SER A 21 -20.13 -15.92 -14.18
N CYS A 22 -21.34 -16.41 -13.91
CA CYS A 22 -22.28 -15.77 -12.97
C CYS A 22 -21.79 -15.86 -11.51
N GLN A 23 -21.13 -16.96 -11.12
CA GLN A 23 -20.51 -17.09 -9.79
C GLN A 23 -19.26 -16.20 -9.64
N ALA A 24 -18.44 -16.03 -10.68
CA ALA A 24 -17.30 -15.16 -10.66
C ALA A 24 -17.70 -13.67 -10.57
N GLU A 25 -18.75 -13.26 -11.31
CA GLU A 25 -19.31 -11.90 -11.21
C GLU A 25 -20.02 -11.64 -9.86
N ALA A 26 -20.72 -12.62 -9.30
CA ALA A 26 -21.37 -12.50 -7.99
C ALA A 26 -20.33 -12.44 -6.87
N MET A 27 -19.24 -13.24 -6.92
CA MET A 27 -18.13 -13.19 -5.98
C MET A 27 -17.39 -11.85 -6.06
N GLY A 28 -17.19 -11.28 -7.26
CA GLY A 28 -16.55 -9.98 -7.44
C GLY A 28 -17.35 -8.82 -6.85
N LYS A 29 -18.68 -8.87 -6.96
CA LYS A 29 -19.59 -7.87 -6.34
C LYS A 29 -19.56 -7.93 -4.81
N ASP A 30 -19.53 -9.12 -4.23
CA ASP A 30 -19.47 -9.30 -2.77
C ASP A 30 -18.15 -8.80 -2.19
N TYR A 31 -17.04 -9.02 -2.85
CA TYR A 31 -15.73 -8.55 -2.36
C TYR A 31 -15.59 -7.02 -2.39
N ALA A 32 -16.15 -6.34 -3.39
CA ALA A 32 -16.12 -4.87 -3.44
C ALA A 32 -16.87 -4.24 -2.26
N SER A 33 -17.98 -4.84 -1.80
CA SER A 33 -18.75 -4.36 -0.65
C SER A 33 -17.98 -4.42 0.68
N ALA A 34 -16.96 -5.28 0.79
CA ALA A 34 -16.14 -5.44 1.99
C ALA A 34 -15.37 -4.16 2.38
N PHE A 35 -15.10 -3.25 1.42
CA PHE A 35 -14.49 -1.95 1.70
C PHE A 35 -15.40 -1.03 2.51
N ASN A 36 -16.70 -1.31 2.55
CA ASN A 36 -17.68 -0.64 3.42
C ASN A 36 -17.85 -1.33 4.78
N GLN A 37 -17.24 -2.51 5.00
CA GLN A 37 -17.38 -3.34 6.20
C GLN A 37 -16.01 -3.71 6.77
N VAL A 38 -15.25 -2.67 7.14
CA VAL A 38 -13.89 -2.82 7.66
C VAL A 38 -13.91 -3.58 8.99
N LYS A 39 -13.12 -4.63 9.08
CA LYS A 39 -12.90 -5.43 10.31
C LYS A 39 -11.92 -4.71 11.23
N GLN A 40 -11.93 -5.07 12.52
CA GLN A 40 -11.02 -4.52 13.53
C GLN A 40 -10.31 -5.65 14.27
N ILE A 41 -9.02 -5.46 14.56
CA ILE A 41 -8.24 -6.40 15.37
C ILE A 41 -7.14 -5.67 16.16
N ASN A 42 -6.93 -6.08 17.40
CA ASN A 42 -5.81 -5.58 18.20
C ASN A 42 -4.50 -6.23 17.72
N ALA A 43 -3.53 -5.40 17.35
CA ALA A 43 -2.24 -5.81 16.83
C ALA A 43 -1.13 -4.86 17.34
N GLY A 44 -0.38 -5.29 18.35
CA GLY A 44 0.63 -4.45 19.00
C GLY A 44 0.02 -3.19 19.63
N ASP A 45 0.50 -2.03 19.23
CA ASP A 45 0.04 -0.73 19.77
C ASP A 45 -1.31 -0.29 19.18
N LEU A 46 -1.83 -1.00 18.18
CA LEU A 46 -2.97 -0.55 17.37
C LEU A 46 -4.16 -1.51 17.45
N ASN A 47 -5.36 -0.94 17.42
CA ASN A 47 -6.56 -1.60 16.94
C ASN A 47 -6.69 -1.30 15.45
N VAL A 48 -6.30 -2.25 14.61
CA VAL A 48 -6.17 -2.06 13.15
C VAL A 48 -7.48 -2.29 12.44
N GLY A 49 -7.90 -1.31 11.63
CA GLY A 49 -8.98 -1.47 10.66
C GLY A 49 -8.45 -2.11 9.38
N TYR A 50 -9.10 -3.16 8.88
CA TYR A 50 -8.64 -3.87 7.68
C TYR A 50 -9.77 -4.53 6.91
N VAL A 51 -9.57 -4.65 5.60
CA VAL A 51 -10.38 -5.52 4.71
C VAL A 51 -9.71 -6.90 4.65
N ASP A 52 -10.49 -7.97 4.70
CA ASP A 52 -10.04 -9.37 4.59
C ASP A 52 -11.02 -10.13 3.72
N ILE A 53 -10.63 -10.41 2.49
CA ILE A 53 -11.47 -11.02 1.45
C ILE A 53 -10.77 -12.18 0.77
N GLY A 54 -11.56 -13.01 0.09
CA GLY A 54 -11.09 -14.23 -0.55
C GLY A 54 -11.11 -15.44 0.37
N PRO A 55 -10.67 -16.61 -0.12
CA PRO A 55 -10.67 -17.86 0.65
C PRO A 55 -9.75 -17.75 1.87
N LYS A 56 -10.24 -18.12 3.04
CA LYS A 56 -9.48 -18.05 4.30
C LYS A 56 -8.15 -18.82 4.24
N GLU A 57 -8.14 -19.94 3.54
CA GLU A 57 -6.97 -20.81 3.34
C GLU A 57 -6.15 -20.44 2.09
N GLY A 58 -6.54 -19.38 1.36
CA GLY A 58 -5.79 -18.88 0.21
C GLY A 58 -4.42 -18.33 0.62
N GLN A 59 -3.48 -18.28 -0.34
CA GLN A 59 -2.19 -17.63 -0.10
C GLN A 59 -2.42 -16.18 0.32
N PRO A 60 -1.92 -15.75 1.50
CA PRO A 60 -2.10 -14.37 1.95
C PRO A 60 -1.37 -13.36 1.08
N VAL A 61 -2.06 -12.27 0.75
CA VAL A 61 -1.53 -11.08 0.07
C VAL A 61 -1.87 -9.87 0.93
N ILE A 62 -0.88 -9.07 1.27
CA ILE A 62 -1.04 -7.83 2.04
C ILE A 62 -0.80 -6.65 1.11
N LEU A 63 -1.81 -5.78 0.98
CA LEU A 63 -1.78 -4.60 0.11
C LEU A 63 -1.70 -3.34 0.97
N LEU A 64 -0.64 -2.55 0.79
CA LEU A 64 -0.31 -1.40 1.63
C LEU A 64 -0.41 -0.10 0.85
N HIS A 65 -1.33 0.77 1.28
CA HIS A 65 -1.54 2.08 0.67
C HIS A 65 -0.48 3.11 1.07
N GLY A 66 -0.42 4.22 0.34
CA GLY A 66 0.45 5.35 0.59
C GLY A 66 -0.27 6.59 1.14
N TRP A 67 0.49 7.65 1.39
CA TRP A 67 -0.01 8.96 1.75
C TRP A 67 -0.21 9.82 0.48
N PRO A 68 -1.25 10.62 0.39
CA PRO A 68 -2.44 10.75 1.22
C PRO A 68 -3.65 9.97 0.63
N TYR A 69 -3.47 8.69 0.39
CA TYR A 69 -4.47 7.74 -0.10
C TYR A 69 -4.93 6.82 1.04
N ASP A 70 -5.73 5.79 0.73
CA ASP A 70 -6.19 4.83 1.71
C ASP A 70 -6.47 3.45 1.11
N ILE A 71 -7.17 2.59 1.84
CA ILE A 71 -7.51 1.23 1.41
C ILE A 71 -8.28 1.20 0.09
N HIS A 72 -9.05 2.25 -0.25
CA HIS A 72 -9.85 2.30 -1.49
C HIS A 72 -8.99 2.30 -2.75
N SER A 73 -7.70 2.61 -2.69
CA SER A 73 -6.76 2.42 -3.80
C SER A 73 -6.72 0.96 -4.29
N TYR A 74 -7.14 0.01 -3.46
CA TYR A 74 -7.17 -1.41 -3.77
C TYR A 74 -8.58 -1.97 -3.98
N ALA A 75 -9.59 -1.11 -4.09
CA ALA A 75 -10.99 -1.54 -4.22
C ALA A 75 -11.27 -2.40 -5.48
N GLU A 76 -10.45 -2.27 -6.51
CA GLU A 76 -10.52 -3.10 -7.73
C GLU A 76 -9.51 -4.26 -7.70
N VAL A 77 -8.29 -4.00 -7.20
CA VAL A 77 -7.19 -4.98 -7.14
C VAL A 77 -7.50 -6.13 -6.20
N ALA A 78 -7.99 -5.82 -4.99
CA ALA A 78 -8.21 -6.83 -3.97
C ALA A 78 -9.31 -7.84 -4.37
N PRO A 79 -10.48 -7.43 -4.90
CA PRO A 79 -11.47 -8.37 -5.43
C PRO A 79 -10.95 -9.26 -6.56
N ALA A 80 -10.16 -8.71 -7.47
CA ALA A 80 -9.58 -9.47 -8.58
C ALA A 80 -8.61 -10.56 -8.11
N LEU A 81 -7.77 -10.27 -7.11
CA LEU A 81 -6.90 -11.25 -6.47
C LEU A 81 -7.68 -12.29 -5.69
N ALA A 82 -8.72 -11.86 -4.94
CA ALA A 82 -9.58 -12.77 -4.19
C ALA A 82 -10.32 -13.76 -5.11
N ALA A 83 -10.79 -13.30 -6.27
CA ALA A 83 -11.41 -14.14 -7.30
C ALA A 83 -10.44 -15.20 -7.88
N LYS A 84 -9.13 -14.94 -7.81
CA LYS A 84 -8.07 -15.89 -8.19
C LYS A 84 -7.65 -16.83 -7.05
N GLY A 85 -8.35 -16.80 -5.92
CA GLY A 85 -8.11 -17.71 -4.79
C GLY A 85 -7.09 -17.22 -3.76
N TYR A 86 -6.66 -15.96 -3.80
CA TYR A 86 -5.83 -15.38 -2.76
C TYR A 86 -6.68 -14.90 -1.57
N ARG A 87 -6.13 -14.98 -0.36
CA ARG A 87 -6.65 -14.26 0.80
C ARG A 87 -6.02 -12.87 0.82
N VAL A 88 -6.80 -11.83 0.64
CA VAL A 88 -6.30 -10.47 0.49
C VAL A 88 -6.62 -9.65 1.73
N ILE A 89 -5.58 -9.09 2.33
CA ILE A 89 -5.62 -8.23 3.51
C ILE A 89 -5.23 -6.81 3.10
N VAL A 90 -6.12 -5.84 3.35
CA VAL A 90 -5.86 -4.43 3.07
C VAL A 90 -6.03 -3.63 4.35
N PRO A 91 -4.96 -3.40 5.13
CA PRO A 91 -5.05 -2.63 6.36
C PRO A 91 -5.05 -1.13 6.10
N SER A 92 -5.80 -0.39 6.91
CA SER A 92 -5.58 1.04 7.09
C SER A 92 -4.33 1.23 7.96
N LEU A 93 -3.33 1.94 7.45
CA LEU A 93 -2.10 2.23 8.19
C LEU A 93 -2.40 3.08 9.44
N ARG A 94 -1.41 3.19 10.37
CA ARG A 94 -1.55 4.08 11.54
C ARG A 94 -1.90 5.49 11.11
N GLY A 95 -2.88 6.12 11.78
CA GLY A 95 -3.38 7.45 11.44
C GLY A 95 -4.36 7.46 10.26
N TYR A 96 -4.88 6.32 9.82
CA TYR A 96 -5.85 6.24 8.73
C TYR A 96 -7.13 5.48 9.08
N GLY A 97 -8.22 5.87 8.43
CA GLY A 97 -9.50 5.16 8.46
C GLY A 97 -9.95 4.87 9.89
N THR A 98 -10.23 3.61 10.16
CA THR A 98 -10.70 3.15 11.49
C THR A 98 -9.60 2.62 12.40
N THR A 99 -8.34 2.61 11.95
CA THR A 99 -7.18 2.24 12.80
C THR A 99 -7.01 3.23 13.94
N ARG A 100 -6.84 2.75 15.17
CA ARG A 100 -6.70 3.57 16.39
C ARG A 100 -5.54 3.07 17.23
N PHE A 101 -4.85 3.97 17.92
CA PHE A 101 -3.96 3.58 18.99
C PHE A 101 -4.76 3.05 20.18
N ILE A 102 -4.33 1.91 20.74
CA ILE A 102 -5.01 1.27 21.90
C ILE A 102 -4.85 2.14 23.15
N SER A 103 -3.71 2.84 23.27
CA SER A 103 -3.41 3.68 24.41
C SER A 103 -3.14 5.12 24.00
N ASP A 104 -3.73 6.06 24.74
CA ASP A 104 -3.46 7.48 24.57
C ASP A 104 -2.03 7.88 24.95
N LYS A 105 -1.32 6.99 25.70
CA LYS A 105 0.08 7.19 26.07
C LYS A 105 1.06 6.80 24.96
N THR A 106 0.62 6.05 23.94
CA THR A 106 1.47 5.67 22.81
C THR A 106 1.73 6.90 21.94
N PRO A 107 2.99 7.26 21.66
CA PRO A 107 3.30 8.36 20.77
C PRO A 107 2.70 8.17 19.37
N ARG A 108 2.13 9.23 18.80
CA ARG A 108 1.60 9.26 17.42
C ARG A 108 2.75 9.38 16.43
N ASN A 109 3.70 8.48 16.56
CA ASN A 109 4.89 8.50 15.73
C ASN A 109 4.62 7.82 14.38
N GLY A 110 5.17 8.39 13.31
CA GLY A 110 5.09 7.89 11.93
C GLY A 110 6.42 7.35 11.41
N GLN A 111 7.39 6.98 12.28
CA GLN A 111 8.68 6.49 11.81
C GLN A 111 8.53 5.18 11.02
N PRO A 112 9.33 4.98 9.97
CA PRO A 112 9.13 3.88 9.04
C PRO A 112 9.20 2.48 9.65
N SER A 113 10.11 2.24 10.60
CA SER A 113 10.21 0.94 11.29
C SER A 113 9.01 0.62 12.19
N ALA A 114 8.37 1.65 12.76
CA ALA A 114 7.15 1.48 13.53
C ALA A 114 5.99 1.03 12.64
N MET A 115 5.85 1.64 11.44
CA MET A 115 4.84 1.24 10.46
C MET A 115 5.06 -0.20 9.99
N ALA A 116 6.31 -0.60 9.73
CA ALA A 116 6.63 -1.97 9.36
C ALA A 116 6.31 -2.97 10.50
N LYS A 117 6.61 -2.59 11.75
CA LYS A 117 6.28 -3.42 12.90
C LYS A 117 4.78 -3.58 13.11
N ASP A 118 3.96 -2.56 12.81
CA ASP A 118 2.51 -2.68 12.83
C ASP A 118 2.02 -3.80 11.91
N ILE A 119 2.58 -3.90 10.71
CA ILE A 119 2.19 -4.94 9.76
C ILE A 119 2.62 -6.32 10.23
N VAL A 120 3.81 -6.46 10.80
CA VAL A 120 4.23 -7.72 11.42
C VAL A 120 3.31 -8.10 12.58
N ASN A 121 2.94 -7.16 13.45
CA ASN A 121 2.00 -7.39 14.53
C ASN A 121 0.60 -7.77 14.01
N LEU A 122 0.14 -7.15 12.92
CA LEU A 122 -1.12 -7.52 12.26
C LEU A 122 -1.06 -8.96 11.73
N MET A 123 0.04 -9.35 11.10
CA MET A 123 0.23 -10.73 10.65
C MET A 123 0.16 -11.71 11.82
N ASP A 124 0.79 -11.39 12.94
CA ASP A 124 0.75 -12.22 14.15
C ASP A 124 -0.68 -12.35 14.69
N ALA A 125 -1.41 -11.24 14.79
CA ALA A 125 -2.80 -11.23 15.24
C ALA A 125 -3.74 -12.02 14.31
N LEU A 126 -3.46 -12.06 13.01
CA LEU A 126 -4.23 -12.81 12.00
C LEU A 126 -3.72 -14.24 11.79
N ASN A 127 -2.71 -14.69 12.57
CA ASN A 127 -2.03 -15.98 12.40
C ASN A 127 -1.46 -16.20 10.99
N ILE A 128 -0.98 -15.14 10.34
CA ILE A 128 -0.32 -15.18 9.04
C ILE A 128 1.19 -15.32 9.25
N LYS A 129 1.75 -16.48 8.92
CA LYS A 129 3.20 -16.73 9.05
C LYS A 129 3.99 -16.02 7.97
N GLN A 130 3.50 -16.07 6.73
CA GLN A 130 4.17 -15.52 5.56
C GLN A 130 3.13 -15.03 4.55
N ALA A 131 3.39 -13.89 3.89
CA ALA A 131 2.50 -13.32 2.87
C ALA A 131 3.27 -12.80 1.66
N VAL A 132 2.58 -12.62 0.54
CA VAL A 132 2.99 -11.75 -0.55
C VAL A 132 2.70 -10.31 -0.13
N PHE A 133 3.63 -9.40 -0.36
CA PHE A 133 3.45 -7.98 -0.08
C PHE A 133 3.39 -7.17 -1.36
N ALA A 134 2.48 -6.21 -1.40
CA ALA A 134 2.48 -5.18 -2.43
C ALA A 134 2.16 -3.83 -1.79
N GLY A 135 2.82 -2.77 -2.29
CA GLY A 135 2.60 -1.44 -1.77
C GLY A 135 3.14 -0.34 -2.68
N TYR A 136 2.67 0.87 -2.46
CA TYR A 136 3.16 2.08 -3.09
C TYR A 136 3.37 3.18 -2.04
N ASP A 137 4.27 4.12 -2.28
CA ASP A 137 4.61 5.24 -1.39
C ASP A 137 4.95 4.77 0.05
N TRP A 138 4.24 5.20 1.10
CA TRP A 138 4.45 4.70 2.47
C TRP A 138 4.25 3.18 2.56
N GLY A 139 3.29 2.63 1.79
CA GLY A 139 3.04 1.20 1.74
C GLY A 139 4.22 0.42 1.15
N ALA A 140 4.82 0.92 0.06
CA ALA A 140 6.02 0.30 -0.51
C ALA A 140 7.21 0.37 0.46
N ARG A 141 7.44 1.54 1.08
CA ARG A 141 8.47 1.70 2.10
C ARG A 141 8.29 0.72 3.27
N THR A 142 7.04 0.58 3.73
CA THR A 142 6.69 -0.37 4.79
C THR A 142 6.98 -1.81 4.36
N ALA A 143 6.56 -2.19 3.15
CA ALA A 143 6.80 -3.53 2.59
C ALA A 143 8.30 -3.83 2.41
N ASP A 144 9.07 -2.88 1.88
CA ASP A 144 10.53 -2.98 1.73
C ASP A 144 11.20 -3.22 3.09
N ILE A 145 10.77 -2.48 4.13
CA ILE A 145 11.32 -2.62 5.49
C ILE A 145 10.95 -3.98 6.08
N VAL A 146 9.71 -4.46 5.90
CA VAL A 146 9.33 -5.82 6.35
C VAL A 146 10.19 -6.86 5.64
N ALA A 147 10.39 -6.73 4.32
CA ALA A 147 11.21 -7.66 3.55
C ALA A 147 12.70 -7.65 3.95
N ALA A 148 13.23 -6.49 4.36
CA ALA A 148 14.62 -6.36 4.77
C ALA A 148 14.88 -6.81 6.21
N LEU A 149 13.92 -6.58 7.13
CA LEU A 149 14.09 -6.89 8.56
C LEU A 149 13.56 -8.27 8.94
N TRP A 150 12.52 -8.77 8.27
CA TRP A 150 11.84 -10.04 8.52
C TRP A 150 11.58 -10.79 7.19
N PRO A 151 12.65 -11.15 6.43
CA PRO A 151 12.50 -11.79 5.12
C PRO A 151 11.71 -13.12 5.18
N GLU A 152 11.75 -13.82 6.30
CA GLU A 152 10.97 -15.05 6.52
C GLU A 152 9.46 -14.82 6.55
N ARG A 153 9.01 -13.56 6.77
CA ARG A 153 7.59 -13.18 6.76
C ARG A 153 7.10 -12.83 5.35
N VAL A 154 8.00 -12.67 4.38
CA VAL A 154 7.70 -12.19 3.02
C VAL A 154 7.97 -13.28 2.01
N LYS A 155 6.93 -13.77 1.33
CA LYS A 155 7.04 -14.76 0.26
C LYS A 155 7.58 -14.15 -1.03
N SER A 156 7.08 -12.97 -1.37
CA SER A 156 7.53 -12.12 -2.47
C SER A 156 7.05 -10.70 -2.26
N LEU A 157 7.67 -9.75 -2.95
CA LEU A 157 7.45 -8.33 -2.82
C LEU A 157 7.13 -7.70 -4.17
N VAL A 158 6.11 -6.84 -4.19
CA VAL A 158 5.85 -5.89 -5.27
C VAL A 158 5.99 -4.48 -4.70
N SER A 159 7.08 -3.79 -5.05
CA SER A 159 7.37 -2.44 -4.55
C SER A 159 7.24 -1.41 -5.67
N VAL A 160 6.25 -0.53 -5.54
CA VAL A 160 6.05 0.58 -6.47
C VAL A 160 6.99 1.72 -6.09
N SER A 161 7.72 2.27 -7.06
CA SER A 161 8.81 3.24 -6.92
C SER A 161 10.14 2.68 -6.40
N GLY A 162 10.30 1.35 -6.37
CA GLY A 162 11.58 0.69 -6.14
C GLY A 162 11.99 0.55 -4.68
N TYR A 163 13.28 0.75 -4.38
CA TYR A 163 13.84 0.61 -3.04
C TYR A 163 13.68 1.91 -2.26
N LEU A 164 12.81 1.91 -1.24
CA LEU A 164 12.43 3.10 -0.48
C LEU A 164 12.97 3.13 0.96
N ILE A 165 13.84 2.18 1.34
CA ILE A 165 14.52 2.23 2.64
C ILE A 165 15.48 3.42 2.66
N SER A 166 15.44 4.19 3.73
CA SER A 166 16.26 5.37 3.95
C SER A 166 16.61 5.50 5.43
N SER A 167 17.36 6.55 5.79
CA SER A 167 17.70 6.87 7.17
C SER A 167 17.62 8.37 7.40
N GLN A 168 17.57 8.79 8.66
CA GLN A 168 17.65 10.21 9.01
C GLN A 168 18.95 10.87 8.52
N ALA A 169 20.06 10.14 8.48
CA ALA A 169 21.33 10.67 7.97
C ALA A 169 21.22 11.04 6.49
N ILE A 170 20.55 10.20 5.69
CA ILE A 170 20.28 10.47 4.28
C ILE A 170 19.26 11.60 4.13
N GLY A 171 18.15 11.55 4.89
CA GLY A 171 17.08 12.54 4.82
C GLY A 171 17.49 13.97 5.21
N LYS A 172 18.60 14.13 5.95
CA LYS A 172 19.19 15.44 6.26
C LYS A 172 20.03 16.03 5.11
N GLN A 173 20.34 15.24 4.10
CA GLN A 173 21.14 15.74 2.96
C GLN A 173 20.20 16.45 1.97
N PRO A 174 20.58 17.65 1.51
CA PRO A 174 19.78 18.37 0.52
C PRO A 174 19.80 17.64 -0.82
N LEU A 175 18.67 17.65 -1.48
CA LEU A 175 18.52 17.15 -2.84
C LEU A 175 18.69 18.27 -3.87
N PRO A 176 18.83 17.95 -5.16
CA PRO A 176 18.79 18.96 -6.21
C PRO A 176 17.49 19.77 -6.13
N PRO A 177 17.53 21.10 -6.40
CA PRO A 177 16.38 22.00 -6.21
C PRO A 177 15.09 21.53 -6.89
N LYS A 178 15.18 20.89 -8.07
CA LYS A 178 14.01 20.34 -8.77
C LYS A 178 13.31 19.24 -7.97
N ALA A 179 14.06 18.38 -7.28
CA ALA A 179 13.50 17.34 -6.41
C ALA A 179 12.91 17.94 -5.12
N GLU A 180 13.59 18.93 -4.52
CA GLU A 180 13.10 19.63 -3.32
C GLU A 180 11.74 20.31 -3.59
N VAL A 181 11.59 20.97 -4.73
CA VAL A 181 10.31 21.62 -5.13
C VAL A 181 9.19 20.59 -5.29
N GLN A 182 9.46 19.41 -5.77
CA GLN A 182 8.44 18.36 -5.92
C GLN A 182 7.99 17.79 -4.56
N TRP A 183 8.90 17.78 -3.56
CA TRP A 183 8.60 17.34 -2.20
C TRP A 183 8.45 18.50 -1.20
N TRP A 184 8.03 19.69 -1.68
CA TRP A 184 7.87 20.92 -0.92
C TRP A 184 7.09 20.76 0.38
N TYR A 185 6.11 19.86 0.41
CA TYR A 185 5.24 19.63 1.55
C TYR A 185 6.00 19.09 2.77
N GLN A 186 7.13 18.40 2.60
CA GLN A 186 7.96 17.93 3.71
C GLN A 186 8.50 19.13 4.52
N PHE A 187 8.94 20.19 3.82
CA PHE A 187 9.43 21.42 4.45
C PHE A 187 8.29 22.24 5.03
N TYR A 188 7.13 22.22 4.39
CA TYR A 188 5.93 22.84 4.94
C TYR A 188 5.56 22.19 6.27
N PHE A 189 5.54 20.87 6.36
CA PHE A 189 5.26 20.11 7.59
C PHE A 189 6.32 20.29 8.69
N ALA A 190 7.53 20.67 8.34
CA ALA A 190 8.60 20.97 9.28
C ALA A 190 8.31 22.22 10.14
N THR A 191 7.44 23.13 9.65
CA THR A 191 7.13 24.41 10.29
C THR A 191 5.85 24.35 11.14
N PRO A 192 5.70 25.20 12.20
CA PRO A 192 4.44 25.35 12.92
C PRO A 192 3.28 25.77 12.00
N ARG A 193 3.55 26.72 11.06
CA ARG A 193 2.57 27.16 10.06
C ARG A 193 2.08 26.00 9.19
N GLY A 194 2.99 25.12 8.76
CA GLY A 194 2.65 23.98 7.95
C GLY A 194 1.84 22.93 8.70
N ALA A 195 2.18 22.68 9.96
CA ALA A 195 1.41 21.79 10.82
C ALA A 195 -0.05 22.27 11.01
N GLU A 196 -0.23 23.54 11.33
CA GLU A 196 -1.55 24.15 11.48
C GLU A 196 -2.32 24.18 10.16
N GLY A 197 -1.64 24.54 9.07
CA GLY A 197 -2.22 24.58 7.73
C GLY A 197 -2.71 23.22 7.26
N TYR A 198 -1.92 22.15 7.50
CA TYR A 198 -2.33 20.78 7.19
C TYR A 198 -3.52 20.32 8.03
N ALA A 199 -3.49 20.58 9.34
CA ALA A 199 -4.59 20.23 10.24
C ALA A 199 -5.92 20.89 9.84
N LYS A 200 -5.88 22.13 9.36
CA LYS A 200 -7.08 22.87 8.92
C LYS A 200 -7.60 22.48 7.54
N ASN A 201 -6.72 21.99 6.66
CA ASN A 201 -7.02 21.83 5.23
C ASN A 201 -6.62 20.44 4.72
N THR A 202 -6.72 19.39 5.54
CA THR A 202 -6.22 18.03 5.22
C THR A 202 -6.78 17.49 3.92
N HIS A 203 -8.10 17.65 3.65
CA HIS A 203 -8.72 17.16 2.42
C HIS A 203 -8.26 17.95 1.18
N ASP A 204 -8.24 19.27 1.25
CA ASP A 204 -7.80 20.13 0.12
C ASP A 204 -6.33 19.87 -0.19
N PHE A 205 -5.52 19.66 0.86
CA PHE A 205 -4.12 19.30 0.72
C PHE A 205 -3.95 17.94 0.03
N ALA A 206 -4.71 16.94 0.44
CA ALA A 206 -4.70 15.63 -0.20
C ALA A 206 -5.10 15.70 -1.67
N ARG A 207 -6.16 16.45 -2.00
CA ARG A 207 -6.60 16.67 -3.38
C ARG A 207 -5.52 17.32 -4.24
N LEU A 208 -4.81 18.32 -3.68
CA LEU A 208 -3.68 18.95 -4.36
C LEU A 208 -2.57 17.94 -4.66
N ILE A 209 -2.20 17.14 -3.65
CA ILE A 209 -1.16 16.11 -3.84
C ILE A 209 -1.57 15.07 -4.88
N TRP A 210 -2.82 14.59 -4.87
CA TRP A 210 -3.32 13.67 -5.90
C TRP A 210 -3.15 14.26 -7.29
N SER A 211 -3.55 15.52 -7.49
CA SER A 211 -3.43 16.20 -8.79
C SER A 211 -1.98 16.39 -9.23
N GLN A 212 -1.05 16.57 -8.29
CA GLN A 212 0.38 16.73 -8.60
C GLN A 212 1.07 15.38 -8.90
N ALA A 213 0.73 14.36 -8.13
CA ALA A 213 1.31 13.03 -8.29
C ALA A 213 0.74 12.28 -9.49
N SER A 214 -0.51 12.54 -9.85
CA SER A 214 -1.26 11.89 -10.92
C SER A 214 -1.85 12.92 -11.90
N PRO A 215 -1.04 13.64 -12.67
CA PRO A 215 -1.48 14.80 -13.43
C PRO A 215 -2.52 14.48 -14.51
N ASP A 216 -2.50 13.28 -15.06
CA ASP A 216 -3.43 12.82 -16.09
C ASP A 216 -4.65 12.08 -15.54
N TRP A 217 -4.66 11.73 -14.25
CA TRP A 217 -5.79 11.05 -13.65
C TRP A 217 -6.96 12.00 -13.37
N LYS A 218 -8.04 11.81 -14.10
CA LYS A 218 -9.28 12.59 -13.94
C LYS A 218 -10.20 11.89 -12.92
N PHE A 219 -9.78 11.84 -11.66
CA PHE A 219 -10.58 11.24 -10.60
C PHE A 219 -11.85 12.07 -10.33
N SER A 220 -12.95 11.36 -10.00
CA SER A 220 -14.21 12.00 -9.63
C SER A 220 -14.18 12.47 -8.17
N ASP A 221 -15.08 13.40 -7.83
CA ASP A 221 -15.30 13.78 -6.42
C ASP A 221 -15.74 12.59 -5.57
N ALA A 222 -16.53 11.67 -6.11
CA ALA A 222 -16.95 10.47 -5.41
C ALA A 222 -15.75 9.58 -5.06
N THR A 223 -14.83 9.36 -6.00
CA THR A 223 -13.59 8.61 -5.78
C THR A 223 -12.73 9.26 -4.71
N PHE A 224 -12.49 10.57 -4.82
CA PHE A 224 -11.71 11.31 -3.85
C PHE A 224 -12.35 11.26 -2.46
N ASN A 225 -13.64 11.58 -2.35
CA ASN A 225 -14.35 11.67 -1.08
C ASN A 225 -14.45 10.31 -0.36
N ALA A 226 -14.51 9.19 -1.09
CA ALA A 226 -14.45 7.86 -0.49
C ALA A 226 -13.14 7.64 0.27
N SER A 227 -12.02 8.02 -0.34
CA SER A 227 -10.68 7.90 0.24
C SER A 227 -10.41 8.97 1.32
N ALA A 228 -10.83 10.22 1.07
CA ALA A 228 -10.55 11.34 1.96
C ALA A 228 -11.14 11.19 3.37
N LYS A 229 -12.25 10.46 3.53
CA LYS A 229 -12.81 10.11 4.86
C LYS A 229 -11.81 9.39 5.77
N SER A 230 -10.86 8.69 5.19
CA SER A 230 -9.80 8.01 5.96
C SER A 230 -8.89 9.00 6.68
N LEU A 231 -8.75 10.21 6.16
CA LEU A 231 -7.93 11.29 6.71
C LEU A 231 -8.60 12.00 7.90
N ASP A 232 -9.91 11.76 8.16
CA ASP A 232 -10.62 12.23 9.34
C ASP A 232 -10.23 11.46 10.61
N ASN A 233 -9.33 10.49 10.50
CA ASN A 233 -8.77 9.79 11.65
C ASN A 233 -8.12 10.81 12.61
N PRO A 234 -8.45 10.80 13.92
CA PRO A 234 -7.97 11.80 14.88
C PRO A 234 -6.45 11.82 15.05
N ASP A 235 -5.76 10.72 14.72
CA ASP A 235 -4.32 10.61 14.81
C ASP A 235 -3.61 10.95 13.48
N HIS A 236 -4.37 11.18 12.39
CA HIS A 236 -3.84 11.33 11.02
C HIS A 236 -2.79 12.43 10.92
N VAL A 237 -3.14 13.63 11.37
CA VAL A 237 -2.25 14.80 11.27
C VAL A 237 -0.96 14.56 12.04
N ALA A 238 -1.06 14.08 13.29
CA ALA A 238 0.09 13.84 14.14
C ALA A 238 1.04 12.79 13.53
N VAL A 239 0.51 11.66 13.07
CA VAL A 239 1.30 10.60 12.43
C VAL A 239 1.96 11.08 11.14
N THR A 240 1.23 11.83 10.30
CA THR A 240 1.77 12.37 9.04
C THR A 240 2.91 13.36 9.29
N LEU A 241 2.71 14.32 10.18
CA LEU A 241 3.75 15.30 10.51
C LEU A 241 4.98 14.60 11.11
N SER A 242 4.77 13.64 12.01
CA SER A 242 5.85 12.86 12.60
C SER A 242 6.64 12.08 11.54
N ASN A 243 5.98 11.43 10.59
CA ASN A 243 6.68 10.71 9.52
C ASN A 243 7.64 11.60 8.73
N TYR A 244 7.16 12.74 8.26
CA TYR A 244 7.98 13.63 7.43
C TYR A 244 9.05 14.37 8.24
N ARG A 245 8.76 14.79 9.48
CA ARG A 245 9.73 15.39 10.39
C ARG A 245 10.82 14.40 10.76
N TRP A 246 10.47 13.15 11.07
CA TRP A 246 11.44 12.11 11.35
C TRP A 246 12.36 11.87 10.15
N ARG A 247 11.83 11.80 8.93
CA ARG A 247 12.61 11.62 7.70
C ARG A 247 13.60 12.75 7.46
N LEU A 248 13.26 13.98 7.78
CA LEU A 248 14.16 15.15 7.72
C LEU A 248 15.10 15.24 8.92
N GLY A 249 15.00 14.32 9.89
CA GLY A 249 15.82 14.32 11.10
C GLY A 249 15.46 15.43 12.09
N LEU A 250 14.25 15.98 12.01
CA LEU A 250 13.74 17.04 12.88
C LEU A 250 13.00 16.48 14.11
N GLU A 251 12.66 15.21 14.10
CA GLU A 251 11.96 14.52 15.19
C GLU A 251 12.67 13.21 15.52
N LYS A 252 12.76 12.91 16.81
CA LYS A 252 13.28 11.62 17.28
C LYS A 252 12.20 10.57 17.20
N GLY A 253 12.58 9.34 16.82
CA GLY A 253 11.70 8.19 16.93
C GLY A 253 11.58 7.67 18.37
N GLU A 254 10.77 6.63 18.55
CA GLU A 254 10.69 5.92 19.83
C GLU A 254 11.89 4.99 20.02
N PRO A 255 12.54 4.99 21.19
CA PRO A 255 13.73 4.15 21.45
C PRO A 255 13.53 2.66 21.21
N LYS A 256 12.31 2.14 21.37
CA LYS A 256 12.00 0.71 21.13
C LYS A 256 12.25 0.29 19.67
N TYR A 257 12.36 1.24 18.74
CA TYR A 257 12.62 0.99 17.31
C TYR A 257 14.07 1.30 16.91
N ASP A 258 14.92 1.83 17.80
CA ASP A 258 16.28 2.27 17.45
C ASP A 258 17.12 1.16 16.81
N ALA A 259 17.02 -0.09 17.30
CA ALA A 259 17.74 -1.22 16.73
C ALA A 259 17.33 -1.51 15.26
N TYR A 260 16.04 -1.32 14.92
CA TYR A 260 15.57 -1.46 13.55
C TYR A 260 16.09 -0.32 12.68
N GLU A 261 16.01 0.92 13.16
CA GLU A 261 16.48 2.08 12.41
C GLU A 261 18.00 2.03 12.18
N GLN A 262 18.80 1.56 13.16
CA GLN A 262 20.22 1.32 12.98
C GLN A 262 20.50 0.31 11.87
N LYS A 263 19.76 -0.80 11.82
CA LYS A 263 19.86 -1.79 10.75
C LYS A 263 19.44 -1.21 9.40
N LEU A 264 18.34 -0.45 9.36
CA LEU A 264 17.88 0.21 8.13
C LEU A 264 18.87 1.28 7.62
N ALA A 265 19.58 1.97 8.51
CA ALA A 265 20.59 2.96 8.14
C ALA A 265 21.76 2.35 7.37
N THR A 266 22.00 1.04 7.43
CA THR A 266 22.97 0.33 6.59
C THR A 266 22.49 0.11 5.16
N LEU A 267 21.24 0.47 4.85
CA LEU A 267 20.56 0.21 3.58
C LEU A 267 20.64 -1.27 3.18
N PRO A 268 20.07 -2.18 4.01
CA PRO A 268 20.19 -3.62 3.83
C PRO A 268 19.59 -4.07 2.49
N ASN A 269 20.15 -5.13 1.93
CA ASN A 269 19.59 -5.75 0.73
C ASN A 269 18.25 -6.46 1.05
N ILE A 270 17.39 -6.52 0.04
CA ILE A 270 16.16 -7.29 0.04
C ILE A 270 16.45 -8.60 -0.71
N THR A 271 16.31 -9.72 -0.03
CA THR A 271 16.71 -11.06 -0.54
C THR A 271 15.53 -11.87 -1.08
N VAL A 272 14.29 -11.44 -0.81
CA VAL A 272 13.09 -12.13 -1.29
C VAL A 272 12.83 -11.86 -2.77
N PRO A 273 12.13 -12.74 -3.50
CA PRO A 273 11.72 -12.47 -4.87
C PRO A 273 10.96 -11.14 -4.96
N THR A 274 11.40 -10.24 -5.84
CA THR A 274 10.87 -8.87 -5.90
C THR A 274 10.58 -8.44 -7.33
N ILE A 275 9.44 -7.78 -7.51
CA ILE A 275 9.13 -6.98 -8.69
C ILE A 275 9.03 -5.52 -8.25
N THR A 276 9.80 -4.64 -8.87
CA THR A 276 9.58 -3.19 -8.74
C THR A 276 8.77 -2.67 -9.91
N ILE A 277 7.90 -1.72 -9.64
CA ILE A 277 6.98 -1.15 -10.62
C ILE A 277 7.15 0.37 -10.68
N GLU A 278 7.09 0.92 -11.89
CA GLU A 278 7.03 2.35 -12.17
C GLU A 278 5.88 2.67 -13.13
N GLY A 279 5.16 3.76 -12.87
CA GLY A 279 4.25 4.36 -13.83
C GLY A 279 5.01 5.26 -14.81
N GLY A 280 4.71 5.18 -16.10
CA GLY A 280 5.36 5.99 -17.14
C GLY A 280 5.05 7.48 -17.06
N ASN A 281 4.01 7.89 -16.32
CA ASN A 281 3.60 9.28 -16.10
C ASN A 281 3.44 9.61 -14.61
N ASN A 282 4.42 9.22 -13.80
CA ASN A 282 4.43 9.55 -12.38
C ASN A 282 4.91 11.00 -12.16
N GLY A 283 4.05 11.82 -11.54
CA GLY A 283 4.37 13.22 -11.23
C GLY A 283 5.31 13.38 -10.01
N ALA A 284 5.53 12.33 -9.22
CA ALA A 284 6.46 12.34 -8.09
C ALA A 284 7.88 11.94 -8.54
N PRO A 285 8.95 12.55 -7.99
CA PRO A 285 10.32 12.16 -8.32
C PRO A 285 10.65 10.79 -7.74
N HIS A 286 11.36 9.99 -8.49
CA HIS A 286 11.86 8.69 -8.05
C HIS A 286 13.24 8.41 -8.67
N PRO A 287 14.10 7.62 -8.00
CA PRO A 287 15.37 7.20 -8.57
C PRO A 287 15.17 6.31 -9.79
N ALA A 288 16.05 6.43 -10.79
CA ALA A 288 16.07 5.49 -11.89
C ALA A 288 16.31 4.05 -11.40
N PRO A 289 15.71 3.02 -12.04
CA PRO A 289 15.84 1.61 -11.60
C PRO A 289 17.29 1.16 -11.45
N ALA A 290 18.20 1.62 -12.29
CA ALA A 290 19.62 1.30 -12.20
C ALA A 290 20.28 1.76 -10.87
N ALA A 291 19.73 2.77 -10.21
CA ALA A 291 20.26 3.29 -8.96
C ALA A 291 19.98 2.37 -7.76
N TYR A 292 18.95 1.53 -7.83
CA TYR A 292 18.53 0.67 -6.72
C TYR A 292 18.46 -0.83 -7.04
N ALA A 293 18.56 -1.24 -8.31
CA ALA A 293 18.42 -2.64 -8.70
C ALA A 293 19.35 -3.58 -7.91
N GLY A 294 20.59 -3.16 -7.63
CA GLY A 294 21.56 -3.92 -6.83
C GLY A 294 21.18 -4.14 -5.36
N LYS A 295 20.11 -3.48 -4.87
CA LYS A 295 19.57 -3.70 -3.53
C LYS A 295 18.70 -4.96 -3.44
N PHE A 296 18.22 -5.46 -4.56
CA PHE A 296 17.43 -6.68 -4.65
C PHE A 296 18.33 -7.84 -5.08
N THR A 297 18.72 -8.69 -4.12
CA THR A 297 19.69 -9.78 -4.35
C THR A 297 19.02 -11.14 -4.54
N GLY A 298 17.69 -11.23 -4.37
CA GLY A 298 16.88 -12.38 -4.78
C GLY A 298 16.54 -12.35 -6.27
N LYS A 299 15.54 -13.17 -6.69
CA LYS A 299 14.99 -13.04 -8.05
C LYS A 299 14.37 -11.65 -8.18
N TYR A 300 14.84 -10.88 -9.15
CA TYR A 300 14.44 -9.48 -9.33
C TYR A 300 13.99 -9.19 -10.75
N GLU A 301 12.92 -8.41 -10.87
CA GLU A 301 12.40 -7.89 -12.13
C GLU A 301 11.95 -6.44 -11.92
N HIS A 302 12.12 -5.60 -12.96
CA HIS A 302 11.56 -4.25 -13.01
C HIS A 302 10.56 -4.15 -14.14
N ARG A 303 9.41 -3.50 -13.88
CA ARG A 303 8.36 -3.26 -14.87
C ARG A 303 7.97 -1.80 -14.91
N THR A 304 7.82 -1.25 -16.11
CA THR A 304 7.27 0.08 -16.34
C THR A 304 5.93 -0.07 -17.04
N PHE A 305 4.89 0.56 -16.49
CA PHE A 305 3.57 0.60 -17.10
C PHE A 305 3.43 1.85 -17.96
N GLY A 306 2.52 1.80 -18.96
CA GLY A 306 2.34 2.75 -20.03
C GLY A 306 2.46 4.24 -19.67
N ALA A 307 2.63 5.10 -20.67
CA ALA A 307 2.95 6.51 -20.51
C ALA A 307 1.90 7.36 -19.76
N THR A 308 0.71 6.80 -19.52
CA THR A 308 -0.41 7.49 -18.84
C THR A 308 -0.67 6.98 -17.41
N VAL A 309 0.13 6.01 -16.94
CA VAL A 309 -0.04 5.40 -15.61
C VAL A 309 0.96 5.99 -14.63
N ASP A 310 0.52 6.37 -13.45
CA ASP A 310 1.36 6.82 -12.34
C ASP A 310 1.41 5.78 -11.19
N ASN A 311 2.36 5.97 -10.27
CA ASN A 311 2.62 5.02 -9.19
C ASN A 311 1.52 4.93 -8.12
N ASN A 312 0.57 5.86 -8.12
CA ASN A 312 -0.48 5.94 -7.10
C ASN A 312 -1.83 5.41 -7.59
N GLN A 313 -1.86 4.75 -8.76
CA GLN A 313 -3.07 4.15 -9.35
C GLN A 313 -2.94 2.63 -9.45
N PRO A 314 -3.04 1.86 -8.33
CA PRO A 314 -2.91 0.40 -8.34
C PRO A 314 -3.86 -0.30 -9.31
N GLN A 315 -5.07 0.24 -9.51
CA GLN A 315 -6.07 -0.29 -10.44
C GLN A 315 -5.58 -0.28 -11.89
N ALA A 316 -4.77 0.67 -12.29
CA ALA A 316 -4.22 0.74 -13.64
C ALA A 316 -3.24 -0.41 -13.93
N TYR A 317 -2.62 -0.99 -12.88
CA TYR A 317 -1.72 -2.13 -13.01
C TYR A 317 -2.45 -3.47 -13.23
N LEU A 318 -3.75 -3.53 -12.91
CA LEU A 318 -4.52 -4.77 -13.04
C LEU A 318 -4.83 -5.15 -14.47
N GLN A 319 -5.08 -4.17 -15.34
CA GLN A 319 -5.54 -4.45 -16.71
C GLN A 319 -4.47 -5.20 -17.52
N ASP A 320 -3.18 -5.00 -17.18
CA ASP A 320 -2.07 -5.56 -17.94
C ASP A 320 -1.41 -6.80 -17.28
N TYR A 321 -1.66 -7.09 -15.99
CA TYR A 321 -0.85 -8.07 -15.23
C TYR A 321 -1.60 -9.00 -14.28
N VAL A 322 -2.92 -9.07 -14.37
CA VAL A 322 -3.65 -10.13 -13.67
C VAL A 322 -3.55 -11.44 -14.47
N ILE A 323 -2.35 -12.00 -14.50
CA ILE A 323 -2.10 -13.35 -15.00
C ILE A 323 -1.53 -14.21 -13.87
#